data_311ec674a3fe507a220efe16bdd1e4aa
#
_entry.id   311ec674a3fe507a220efe16bdd1e4aa
#
_cell.length_a   1.000
_cell.length_b   1.000
_cell.length_c   1.000
_cell.angle_alpha   90.00
_cell.angle_beta   90.00
_cell.angle_gamma   90.00
#
_symmetry.space_group_name_H-M   'P 1'
#
loop_
_entity.id
_entity.type
_entity.pdbx_description
1 polymer ?
#
loop_
_entity_poly.entity_id
_entity_poly.type
_entity_poly.pdbx_seq_one_letter_code
_entity_poly.pdbx_strand_id
1 'polypeptide(L)'
;MINNPNSLCYQVFKARFFPECSILEAEDSKVGSYAWKTILSARDVIRKGMVWRIGNGESVRIKQDKWLPSQLSRSVASQIPLMSPDTKVSELIDQDKAAWKSEVVQQLFLPQEASEFLGIPLSERLPPDRIVWACTPSGMFTTSSAYKLIISCELALSASPSNPKAQRQFWKRIWQLRTPNKIKHFVGRCVTMLYPPWRSSTTAILSH
;
A
#
# COMPACT_ATOMS: atom_id res chain seq x y z
N MET A 1 8.82 -10.06 -7.48
CA MET A 1 7.78 -10.84 -8.14
C MET A 1 6.88 -9.96 -8.99
N ILE A 2 6.08 -9.04 -8.44
CA ILE A 2 5.09 -8.24 -9.18
C ILE A 2 5.71 -7.47 -10.34
N ASN A 3 6.85 -6.83 -10.14
CA ASN A 3 7.54 -6.03 -11.17
C ASN A 3 8.56 -6.85 -12.01
N ASN A 4 8.66 -8.16 -11.81
CA ASN A 4 9.56 -9.01 -12.58
C ASN A 4 8.90 -10.36 -12.91
N PRO A 5 7.97 -10.37 -13.89
CA PRO A 5 7.25 -11.58 -14.31
C PRO A 5 8.16 -12.62 -14.97
N ASN A 6 9.33 -12.21 -15.43
CA ASN A 6 10.30 -13.10 -16.06
C ASN A 6 11.19 -13.88 -15.07
N SER A 7 11.07 -13.60 -13.76
CA SER A 7 11.84 -14.35 -12.77
C SER A 7 11.34 -15.81 -12.69
N LEU A 8 12.27 -16.76 -12.59
CA LEU A 8 11.95 -18.17 -12.46
C LEU A 8 10.99 -18.43 -11.28
N CYS A 9 11.22 -17.76 -10.17
CA CYS A 9 10.36 -17.86 -9.00
C CYS A 9 8.90 -17.45 -9.32
N TYR A 10 8.69 -16.33 -10.02
CA TYR A 10 7.35 -15.91 -10.44
C TYR A 10 6.71 -16.92 -11.38
N GLN A 11 7.44 -17.42 -12.37
CA GLN A 11 6.93 -18.38 -13.36
C GLN A 11 6.49 -19.70 -12.70
N VAL A 12 7.30 -20.25 -11.78
CA VAL A 12 6.95 -21.45 -11.03
C VAL A 12 5.69 -21.26 -10.18
N PHE A 13 5.59 -20.15 -9.45
CA PHE A 13 4.41 -19.86 -8.65
C PHE A 13 3.18 -19.61 -9.53
N LYS A 14 3.33 -18.88 -10.65
CA LYS A 14 2.24 -18.62 -11.59
C LYS A 14 1.68 -19.91 -12.16
N ALA A 15 2.51 -20.77 -12.70
CA ALA A 15 2.08 -22.04 -13.30
C ALA A 15 1.34 -22.94 -12.31
N ARG A 16 1.69 -22.89 -11.03
CA ARG A 16 1.14 -23.80 -10.02
C ARG A 16 -0.08 -23.24 -9.27
N PHE A 17 -0.13 -21.94 -8.99
CA PHE A 17 -1.09 -21.37 -8.04
C PHE A 17 -2.02 -20.29 -8.61
N PHE A 18 -1.65 -19.63 -9.71
CA PHE A 18 -2.47 -18.57 -10.31
C PHE A 18 -2.29 -18.46 -11.83
N PRO A 19 -2.51 -19.55 -12.60
CA PRO A 19 -2.21 -19.59 -14.04
C PRO A 19 -2.95 -18.52 -14.83
N GLU A 20 -4.23 -18.27 -14.50
CA GLU A 20 -5.15 -17.40 -15.25
C GLU A 20 -5.27 -15.98 -14.71
N CYS A 21 -4.79 -15.72 -13.48
CA CYS A 21 -4.95 -14.43 -12.82
C CYS A 21 -3.61 -13.81 -12.41
N SER A 22 -3.65 -12.65 -11.77
CA SER A 22 -2.46 -12.05 -11.15
C SER A 22 -2.24 -12.59 -9.73
N ILE A 23 -1.00 -12.48 -9.21
CA ILE A 23 -0.68 -12.87 -7.83
C ILE A 23 -1.54 -12.10 -6.80
N LEU A 24 -2.00 -10.90 -7.16
CA LEU A 24 -2.86 -10.08 -6.30
C LEU A 24 -4.31 -10.57 -6.28
N GLU A 25 -4.77 -11.22 -7.33
CA GLU A 25 -6.13 -11.72 -7.49
C GLU A 25 -6.26 -13.21 -7.13
N ALA A 26 -5.13 -13.90 -6.95
CA ALA A 26 -5.11 -15.32 -6.62
C ALA A 26 -5.98 -15.62 -5.39
N GLU A 27 -6.76 -16.69 -5.46
CA GLU A 27 -7.61 -17.12 -4.34
C GLU A 27 -6.78 -17.64 -3.17
N ASP A 28 -7.34 -17.49 -1.95
CA ASP A 28 -6.75 -18.04 -0.73
C ASP A 28 -6.94 -19.57 -0.71
N SER A 29 -6.04 -20.26 -1.41
CA SER A 29 -6.04 -21.72 -1.43
C SER A 29 -5.61 -22.27 -0.07
N LYS A 30 -6.47 -23.09 0.53
CA LYS A 30 -6.13 -23.89 1.73
C LYS A 30 -5.02 -24.92 1.41
N VAL A 31 -4.88 -25.30 0.14
CA VAL A 31 -3.90 -26.24 -0.37
C VAL A 31 -2.74 -25.47 -0.99
N GLY A 32 -1.61 -25.42 -0.32
CA GLY A 32 -0.42 -24.74 -0.83
C GLY A 32 0.79 -24.93 0.08
N SER A 33 1.98 -24.77 -0.49
CA SER A 33 3.21 -24.80 0.29
C SER A 33 3.23 -23.70 1.35
N TYR A 34 4.02 -23.89 2.41
CA TYR A 34 4.22 -22.88 3.44
C TYR A 34 4.65 -21.52 2.82
N ALA A 35 5.56 -21.56 1.85
CA ALA A 35 6.02 -20.38 1.13
C ALA A 35 4.88 -19.66 0.41
N TRP A 36 3.98 -20.39 -0.25
CA TRP A 36 2.82 -19.78 -0.91
C TRP A 36 1.87 -19.09 0.07
N LYS A 37 1.54 -19.76 1.17
CA LYS A 37 0.70 -19.19 2.24
C LYS A 37 1.30 -17.93 2.84
N THR A 38 2.62 -17.90 3.04
CA THR A 38 3.33 -16.72 3.52
C THR A 38 3.26 -15.56 2.51
N ILE A 39 3.38 -15.83 1.21
CA ILE A 39 3.23 -14.82 0.16
C ILE A 39 1.81 -14.25 0.16
N LEU A 40 0.80 -15.11 0.24
CA LEU A 40 -0.60 -14.69 0.29
C LEU A 40 -0.90 -13.84 1.53
N SER A 41 -0.37 -14.20 2.70
CA SER A 41 -0.58 -13.40 3.92
C SER A 41 0.00 -11.98 3.84
N ALA A 42 1.05 -11.78 3.05
CA ALA A 42 1.64 -10.46 2.82
C ALA A 42 0.89 -9.63 1.76
N ARG A 43 0.00 -10.24 0.99
CA ARG A 43 -0.70 -9.63 -0.15
C ARG A 43 -1.50 -8.38 0.24
N ASP A 44 -2.22 -8.44 1.36
CA ASP A 44 -3.06 -7.33 1.81
C ASP A 44 -2.24 -6.09 2.18
N VAL A 45 -1.04 -6.29 2.73
CA VAL A 45 -0.10 -5.20 3.00
C VAL A 45 0.36 -4.56 1.69
N ILE A 46 0.68 -5.39 0.70
CA ILE A 46 1.08 -4.92 -0.63
C ILE A 46 -0.06 -4.12 -1.28
N ARG A 47 -1.29 -4.65 -1.28
CA ARG A 47 -2.48 -3.96 -1.82
C ARG A 47 -2.76 -2.62 -1.15
N LYS A 48 -2.50 -2.50 0.16
CA LYS A 48 -2.68 -1.23 0.89
C LYS A 48 -1.65 -0.18 0.50
N GLY A 49 -0.41 -0.61 0.28
CA GLY A 49 0.71 0.31 0.04
C GLY A 49 1.07 0.55 -1.42
N MET A 50 0.52 -0.22 -2.36
CA MET A 50 0.77 -0.04 -3.80
C MET A 50 -0.12 1.05 -4.40
N VAL A 51 0.41 1.73 -5.42
CA VAL A 51 -0.31 2.69 -6.26
C VAL A 51 0.20 2.58 -7.69
N TRP A 52 -0.66 2.82 -8.66
CA TRP A 52 -0.25 2.90 -10.05
C TRP A 52 0.41 4.24 -10.35
N ARG A 53 1.54 4.19 -11.00
CA ARG A 53 2.17 5.35 -11.65
C ARG A 53 1.76 5.32 -13.11
N ILE A 54 1.02 6.35 -13.52
CA ILE A 54 0.50 6.46 -14.87
C ILE A 54 1.65 6.72 -15.85
N GLY A 55 1.63 5.98 -16.93
CA GLY A 55 2.44 6.16 -18.11
C GLY A 55 1.55 6.43 -19.33
N ASN A 56 1.14 5.38 -20.06
CA ASN A 56 0.21 5.46 -21.18
C ASN A 56 -1.26 5.27 -20.78
N GLY A 57 -1.54 4.87 -19.55
CA GLY A 57 -2.88 4.67 -19.01
C GLY A 57 -3.61 3.42 -19.47
N GLU A 58 -2.98 2.52 -20.22
CA GLU A 58 -3.64 1.33 -20.79
C GLU A 58 -3.89 0.22 -19.79
N SER A 59 -3.09 0.16 -18.72
CA SER A 59 -3.20 -0.91 -17.71
C SER A 59 -4.07 -0.52 -16.53
N VAL A 60 -4.41 0.75 -16.36
CA VAL A 60 -5.03 1.30 -15.16
C VAL A 60 -6.50 1.63 -15.41
N ARG A 61 -7.38 1.12 -14.54
CA ARG A 61 -8.83 1.42 -14.58
C ARG A 61 -9.11 2.63 -13.71
N ILE A 62 -9.89 3.57 -14.23
CA ILE A 62 -10.15 4.86 -13.59
C ILE A 62 -10.77 4.67 -12.20
N LYS A 63 -11.81 3.83 -12.07
CA LYS A 63 -12.58 3.67 -10.83
C LYS A 63 -12.05 2.62 -9.86
N GLN A 64 -11.42 1.57 -10.37
CA GLN A 64 -11.09 0.40 -9.55
C GLN A 64 -9.67 0.45 -9.00
N ASP A 65 -8.75 1.07 -9.73
CA ASP A 65 -7.36 1.07 -9.37
C ASP A 65 -6.97 2.30 -8.55
N LYS A 66 -5.92 2.16 -7.75
CA LYS A 66 -5.37 3.26 -6.95
C LYS A 66 -4.27 3.93 -7.74
N TRP A 67 -4.47 5.15 -8.18
CA TRP A 67 -3.49 5.89 -9.00
C TRP A 67 -3.40 7.39 -8.68
N LEU A 68 -4.32 7.91 -7.88
CA LEU A 68 -4.28 9.32 -7.48
C LEU A 68 -3.20 9.60 -6.44
N PRO A 69 -2.57 10.78 -6.48
CA PRO A 69 -1.59 11.20 -5.48
C PRO A 69 -2.21 11.49 -4.11
N SER A 70 -3.52 11.70 -4.04
CA SER A 70 -4.26 11.94 -2.81
C SER A 70 -3.97 10.87 -1.74
N GLN A 71 -3.66 11.32 -0.52
CA GLN A 71 -3.29 10.43 0.57
C GLN A 71 -4.47 9.66 1.19
N LEU A 72 -5.70 10.11 1.00
CA LEU A 72 -6.86 9.56 1.68
C LEU A 72 -7.37 8.26 1.07
N SER A 73 -7.67 8.23 -0.22
CA SER A 73 -8.18 7.00 -0.86
C SER A 73 -7.35 6.52 -2.04
N ARG A 74 -6.64 7.43 -2.71
CA ARG A 74 -5.89 7.18 -3.96
C ARG A 74 -6.75 6.64 -5.10
N SER A 75 -8.06 6.59 -4.90
CA SER A 75 -9.06 6.13 -5.85
C SER A 75 -10.02 7.27 -6.14
N VAL A 76 -10.62 7.26 -7.32
CA VAL A 76 -11.62 8.23 -7.74
C VAL A 76 -12.90 8.06 -6.93
N ALA A 77 -13.39 9.14 -6.32
CA ALA A 77 -14.64 9.17 -5.55
C ALA A 77 -15.82 9.65 -6.41
N SER A 78 -15.57 10.35 -7.52
CA SER A 78 -16.61 10.84 -8.43
C SER A 78 -17.48 9.69 -8.94
N GLN A 79 -18.79 9.82 -8.75
CA GLN A 79 -19.77 8.91 -9.31
C GLN A 79 -20.10 9.36 -10.73
N ILE A 80 -19.55 8.66 -11.73
CA ILE A 80 -19.82 8.93 -13.14
C ILE A 80 -20.74 7.84 -13.67
N PRO A 81 -22.07 8.08 -13.75
CA PRO A 81 -23.06 7.04 -14.05
C PRO A 81 -22.87 6.35 -15.41
N LEU A 82 -22.35 7.10 -16.40
CA LEU A 82 -22.18 6.62 -17.78
C LEU A 82 -20.83 5.94 -18.04
N MET A 83 -19.91 5.94 -17.07
CA MET A 83 -18.58 5.36 -17.26
C MET A 83 -18.55 3.90 -16.83
N SER A 84 -18.15 3.01 -17.75
CA SER A 84 -17.93 1.60 -17.45
C SER A 84 -16.90 1.43 -16.30
N PRO A 85 -17.06 0.43 -15.43
CA PRO A 85 -16.06 0.10 -14.40
C PRO A 85 -14.68 -0.19 -14.97
N ASP A 86 -14.63 -0.70 -16.21
CA ASP A 86 -13.40 -1.12 -16.88
C ASP A 86 -12.75 -0.02 -17.74
N THR A 87 -13.34 1.19 -17.76
CA THR A 87 -12.78 2.34 -18.49
C THR A 87 -11.35 2.62 -18.03
N LYS A 88 -10.45 2.74 -19.02
CA LYS A 88 -9.01 2.93 -18.78
C LYS A 88 -8.65 4.41 -18.67
N VAL A 89 -7.57 4.69 -17.96
CA VAL A 89 -7.01 6.04 -17.84
C VAL A 89 -6.53 6.57 -19.17
N SER A 90 -6.13 5.71 -20.13
CA SER A 90 -5.74 6.07 -21.48
C SER A 90 -6.81 6.87 -22.24
N GLU A 91 -8.09 6.69 -21.90
CA GLU A 91 -9.19 7.46 -22.52
C GLU A 91 -9.16 8.95 -22.13
N LEU A 92 -8.55 9.27 -20.98
CA LEU A 92 -8.36 10.63 -20.48
C LEU A 92 -7.06 11.28 -20.97
N ILE A 93 -6.20 10.52 -21.65
CA ILE A 93 -4.90 10.99 -22.17
C ILE A 93 -5.01 11.22 -23.68
N ASP A 94 -4.53 12.37 -24.13
CA ASP A 94 -4.25 12.65 -25.54
C ASP A 94 -2.88 12.02 -25.85
N GLN A 95 -2.90 10.91 -26.59
CA GLN A 95 -1.69 10.13 -26.90
C GLN A 95 -0.72 10.91 -27.80
N ASP A 96 -1.24 11.76 -28.69
CA ASP A 96 -0.42 12.53 -29.63
C ASP A 96 0.32 13.68 -28.95
N LYS A 97 -0.33 14.29 -27.95
CA LYS A 97 0.22 15.42 -27.21
C LYS A 97 0.91 15.02 -25.90
N ALA A 98 0.79 13.74 -25.52
CA ALA A 98 1.21 13.24 -24.21
C ALA A 98 0.69 14.11 -23.04
N ALA A 99 -0.56 14.51 -23.10
CA ALA A 99 -1.20 15.43 -22.17
C ALA A 99 -2.59 14.94 -21.74
N TRP A 100 -3.06 15.42 -20.60
CA TRP A 100 -4.43 15.16 -20.17
C TRP A 100 -5.44 15.90 -21.03
N LYS A 101 -6.55 15.24 -21.37
CA LYS A 101 -7.71 15.88 -22.02
C LYS A 101 -8.45 16.72 -20.98
N SER A 102 -7.97 17.94 -20.73
CA SER A 102 -8.43 18.80 -19.62
C SER A 102 -9.93 19.07 -19.64
N GLU A 103 -10.53 19.27 -20.82
CA GLU A 103 -11.97 19.52 -20.94
C GLU A 103 -12.78 18.31 -20.47
N VAL A 104 -12.38 17.10 -20.89
CA VAL A 104 -13.04 15.84 -20.51
C VAL A 104 -12.89 15.59 -19.00
N VAL A 105 -11.70 15.80 -18.47
CA VAL A 105 -11.42 15.63 -17.04
C VAL A 105 -12.26 16.60 -16.19
N GLN A 106 -12.34 17.86 -16.56
CA GLN A 106 -13.11 18.88 -15.83
C GLN A 106 -14.63 18.66 -15.91
N GLN A 107 -15.12 18.05 -16.98
CA GLN A 107 -16.56 17.74 -17.14
C GLN A 107 -16.98 16.49 -16.36
N LEU A 108 -16.11 15.50 -16.26
CA LEU A 108 -16.46 14.19 -15.70
C LEU A 108 -16.18 14.09 -14.18
N PHE A 109 -15.21 14.83 -13.67
CA PHE A 109 -14.75 14.67 -12.29
C PHE A 109 -15.02 15.91 -11.42
N LEU A 110 -15.06 15.71 -10.11
CA LEU A 110 -15.17 16.81 -9.16
C LEU A 110 -13.98 17.77 -9.32
N PRO A 111 -14.16 19.10 -9.10
CA PRO A 111 -13.10 20.08 -9.32
C PRO A 111 -11.79 19.76 -8.58
N GLN A 112 -11.89 19.21 -7.37
CA GLN A 112 -10.72 18.81 -6.58
C GLN A 112 -9.99 17.64 -7.22
N GLU A 113 -10.71 16.59 -7.66
CA GLU A 113 -10.12 15.45 -8.36
C GLU A 113 -9.57 15.85 -9.72
N ALA A 114 -10.29 16.65 -10.49
CA ALA A 114 -9.82 17.17 -11.75
C ALA A 114 -8.49 17.92 -11.61
N SER A 115 -8.36 18.73 -10.57
CA SER A 115 -7.11 19.43 -10.24
C SER A 115 -5.97 18.45 -9.92
N GLU A 116 -6.26 17.38 -9.16
CA GLU A 116 -5.27 16.34 -8.85
C GLU A 116 -4.84 15.58 -10.12
N PHE A 117 -5.77 15.25 -11.02
CA PHE A 117 -5.47 14.57 -12.29
C PHE A 117 -4.56 15.41 -13.16
N LEU A 118 -4.93 16.67 -13.38
CA LEU A 118 -4.16 17.59 -14.21
C LEU A 118 -2.79 17.91 -13.61
N GLY A 119 -2.64 17.75 -12.29
CA GLY A 119 -1.37 17.89 -11.58
C GLY A 119 -0.42 16.70 -11.73
N ILE A 120 -0.88 15.54 -12.26
CA ILE A 120 -0.01 14.39 -12.49
C ILE A 120 0.81 14.61 -13.77
N PRO A 121 2.15 14.70 -13.69
CA PRO A 121 2.97 14.90 -14.87
C PRO A 121 3.00 13.63 -15.73
N LEU A 122 2.67 13.75 -17.00
CA LEU A 122 2.84 12.71 -18.00
C LEU A 122 4.21 12.85 -18.67
N SER A 123 4.81 11.71 -19.00
CA SER A 123 6.05 11.67 -19.77
C SER A 123 5.72 11.80 -21.27
N GLU A 124 6.48 12.58 -22.03
CA GLU A 124 6.33 12.70 -23.48
C GLU A 124 6.38 11.35 -24.22
N ARG A 125 7.10 10.38 -23.66
CA ARG A 125 7.24 9.04 -24.26
C ARG A 125 6.13 8.07 -23.87
N LEU A 126 5.21 8.45 -22.99
CA LEU A 126 4.12 7.62 -22.45
C LEU A 126 4.56 6.17 -22.19
N PRO A 127 5.53 5.93 -21.28
CA PRO A 127 5.99 4.59 -20.98
C PRO A 127 4.84 3.74 -20.42
N PRO A 128 4.94 2.42 -20.40
CA PRO A 128 3.94 1.56 -19.78
C PRO A 128 3.70 1.93 -18.31
N ASP A 129 2.46 1.80 -17.87
CA ASP A 129 2.07 1.98 -16.47
C ASP A 129 2.83 1.05 -15.54
N ARG A 130 3.13 1.50 -14.33
CA ARG A 130 3.87 0.71 -13.35
C ARG A 130 3.27 0.79 -11.97
N ILE A 131 3.29 -0.34 -11.27
CA ILE A 131 2.97 -0.37 -9.84
C ILE A 131 4.19 0.11 -9.06
N VAL A 132 3.99 1.09 -8.19
CA VAL A 132 5.01 1.63 -7.30
C VAL A 132 4.56 1.54 -5.84
N TRP A 133 5.51 1.61 -4.92
CA TRP A 133 5.24 1.59 -3.50
C TRP A 133 5.05 3.01 -2.97
N ALA A 134 3.84 3.34 -2.55
CA ALA A 134 3.48 4.68 -2.16
C ALA A 134 4.01 5.13 -0.78
N CYS A 135 4.54 4.19 0.02
CA CYS A 135 5.02 4.50 1.37
C CYS A 135 6.50 4.91 1.42
N THR A 136 7.14 5.07 0.25
CA THR A 136 8.51 5.58 0.14
C THR A 136 8.59 6.64 -0.96
N PRO A 137 9.42 7.69 -0.81
CA PRO A 137 9.61 8.71 -1.85
C PRO A 137 10.17 8.14 -3.16
N SER A 138 10.98 7.09 -3.07
CA SER A 138 11.56 6.42 -4.24
C SER A 138 10.56 5.54 -5.02
N GLY A 139 9.38 5.28 -4.47
CA GLY A 139 8.43 4.31 -5.03
C GLY A 139 8.87 2.85 -4.91
N MET A 140 9.97 2.57 -4.19
CA MET A 140 10.48 1.21 -4.01
C MET A 140 9.98 0.60 -2.70
N PHE A 141 9.58 -0.67 -2.76
CA PHE A 141 9.20 -1.44 -1.59
C PHE A 141 10.40 -1.67 -0.66
N THR A 142 10.21 -1.42 0.62
CA THR A 142 11.12 -1.86 1.69
C THR A 142 10.34 -2.51 2.82
N THR A 143 10.92 -3.52 3.46
CA THR A 143 10.29 -4.21 4.60
C THR A 143 10.00 -3.24 5.74
N SER A 144 10.88 -2.28 5.99
CA SER A 144 10.69 -1.24 7.01
C SER A 144 9.47 -0.36 6.73
N SER A 145 9.26 0.06 5.47
CA SER A 145 8.10 0.87 5.09
C SER A 145 6.79 0.09 5.14
N ALA A 146 6.82 -1.20 4.77
CA ALA A 146 5.67 -2.09 4.89
C ALA A 146 5.26 -2.27 6.36
N TYR A 147 6.24 -2.46 7.23
CA TYR A 147 6.02 -2.57 8.67
C TYR A 147 5.41 -1.29 9.26
N LYS A 148 5.93 -0.12 8.89
CA LYS A 148 5.36 1.18 9.29
C LYS A 148 3.90 1.34 8.84
N LEU A 149 3.59 0.89 7.61
CA LEU A 149 2.23 0.89 7.08
C LEU A 149 1.29 0.01 7.92
N ILE A 150 1.70 -1.21 8.27
CA ILE A 150 0.89 -2.12 9.11
C ILE A 150 0.59 -1.45 10.45
N ILE A 151 1.61 -0.93 11.13
CA ILE A 151 1.43 -0.27 12.43
C ILE A 151 0.52 0.94 12.32
N SER A 152 0.67 1.79 11.31
CA SER A 152 -0.19 2.95 11.13
C SER A 152 -1.65 2.56 10.89
N CYS A 153 -1.91 1.48 10.15
CA CYS A 153 -3.25 0.94 9.95
C CYS A 153 -3.84 0.37 11.25
N GLU A 154 -3.05 -0.38 12.04
CA GLU A 154 -3.50 -0.91 13.33
C GLU A 154 -3.80 0.19 14.34
N LEU A 155 -2.98 1.24 14.39
CA LEU A 155 -3.21 2.40 15.23
C LEU A 155 -4.48 3.18 14.84
N ALA A 156 -4.76 3.29 13.54
CA ALA A 156 -5.97 3.93 13.05
C ALA A 156 -7.24 3.13 13.40
N LEU A 157 -7.15 1.80 13.43
CA LEU A 157 -8.24 0.90 13.80
C LEU A 157 -8.43 0.80 15.32
N SER A 158 -7.33 0.94 16.08
CA SER A 158 -7.32 0.87 17.54
C SER A 158 -7.45 2.23 18.21
N ALA A 159 -8.14 3.20 17.61
CA ALA A 159 -8.39 4.54 18.16
C ALA A 159 -9.21 4.50 19.47
N SER A 160 -8.67 3.81 20.47
CA SER A 160 -8.93 3.99 21.88
C SER A 160 -7.96 5.06 22.39
N PRO A 161 -8.37 6.03 23.19
CA PRO A 161 -7.53 7.16 23.62
C PRO A 161 -6.49 6.70 24.65
N SER A 162 -5.53 5.89 24.24
CA SER A 162 -4.34 5.63 25.06
C SER A 162 -3.43 6.86 24.93
N ASN A 163 -3.26 7.58 26.01
CA ASN A 163 -2.45 8.78 26.08
C ASN A 163 -0.99 8.47 25.65
N PRO A 164 -0.54 8.90 24.46
CA PRO A 164 0.78 8.51 23.94
C PRO A 164 1.94 9.06 24.78
N LYS A 165 1.70 10.11 25.59
CA LYS A 165 2.68 10.64 26.54
C LYS A 165 2.88 9.70 27.71
N ALA A 166 1.80 9.14 28.28
CA ALA A 166 1.87 8.19 29.39
C ALA A 166 2.59 6.90 28.94
N GLN A 167 2.32 6.43 27.74
CA GLN A 167 2.96 5.27 27.16
C GLN A 167 4.48 5.47 26.98
N ARG A 168 4.90 6.60 26.40
CA ARG A 168 6.34 6.95 26.28
C ARG A 168 7.04 7.05 27.62
N GLN A 169 6.40 7.65 28.64
CA GLN A 169 6.96 7.76 29.97
C GLN A 169 7.11 6.40 30.64
N PHE A 170 6.13 5.51 30.47
CA PHE A 170 6.21 4.14 31.01
C PHE A 170 7.39 3.37 30.41
N TRP A 171 7.55 3.37 29.07
CA TRP A 171 8.67 2.71 28.42
C TRP A 171 10.00 3.31 28.83
N LYS A 172 10.11 4.64 28.93
CA LYS A 172 11.31 5.30 29.41
C LYS A 172 11.69 4.83 30.82
N ARG A 173 10.73 4.65 31.72
CA ARG A 173 10.96 4.13 33.06
C ARG A 173 11.48 2.69 33.04
N ILE A 174 10.88 1.80 32.24
CA ILE A 174 11.35 0.42 32.11
C ILE A 174 12.80 0.37 31.63
N TRP A 175 13.15 1.16 30.62
CA TRP A 175 14.52 1.18 30.11
C TRP A 175 15.54 1.82 31.04
N GLN A 176 15.12 2.66 31.98
CA GLN A 176 15.96 3.27 32.99
C GLN A 176 16.19 2.37 34.21
N LEU A 177 15.48 1.25 34.34
CA LEU A 177 15.71 0.31 35.46
C LEU A 177 17.13 -0.26 35.40
N ARG A 178 17.79 -0.36 36.55
CA ARG A 178 19.11 -0.98 36.70
C ARG A 178 18.99 -2.51 36.74
N THR A 179 18.41 -3.12 35.74
CA THR A 179 18.21 -4.57 35.58
C THR A 179 18.81 -5.06 34.30
N PRO A 180 19.21 -6.34 34.19
CA PRO A 180 19.70 -6.93 32.95
C PRO A 180 18.70 -6.74 31.81
N ASN A 181 19.21 -6.53 30.59
CA ASN A 181 18.38 -6.28 29.42
C ASN A 181 17.35 -7.40 29.14
N LYS A 182 17.70 -8.66 29.45
CA LYS A 182 16.77 -9.79 29.35
C LYS A 182 15.49 -9.58 30.15
N ILE A 183 15.58 -9.01 31.35
CA ILE A 183 14.42 -8.71 32.22
C ILE A 183 13.60 -7.57 31.62
N LYS A 184 14.23 -6.52 31.12
CA LYS A 184 13.53 -5.40 30.45
C LYS A 184 12.74 -5.90 29.26
N HIS A 185 13.33 -6.75 28.43
CA HIS A 185 12.66 -7.37 27.29
C HIS A 185 11.50 -8.28 27.72
N PHE A 186 11.69 -9.07 28.78
CA PHE A 186 10.62 -9.91 29.31
C PHE A 186 9.43 -9.09 29.81
N VAL A 187 9.69 -8.06 30.64
CA VAL A 187 8.64 -7.13 31.11
C VAL A 187 7.94 -6.46 29.94
N GLY A 188 8.68 -6.02 28.92
CA GLY A 188 8.10 -5.45 27.72
C GLY A 188 7.14 -6.41 27.02
N ARG A 189 7.52 -7.68 26.85
CA ARG A 189 6.65 -8.72 26.29
C ARG A 189 5.40 -8.98 27.12
N CYS A 190 5.53 -9.07 28.44
CA CYS A 190 4.39 -9.26 29.34
C CYS A 190 3.40 -8.10 29.24
N VAL A 191 3.88 -6.86 29.22
CA VAL A 191 3.02 -5.68 29.11
C VAL A 191 2.29 -5.65 27.77
N THR A 192 2.96 -5.97 26.66
CA THR A 192 2.31 -5.99 25.34
C THR A 192 1.31 -7.14 25.18
N MET A 193 1.49 -8.26 25.89
CA MET A 193 0.50 -9.35 25.93
C MET A 193 -0.74 -9.01 26.76
N LEU A 194 -0.55 -8.37 27.90
CA LEU A 194 -1.64 -8.04 28.83
C LEU A 194 -2.42 -6.79 28.40
N TYR A 195 -1.78 -5.87 27.69
CA TYR A 195 -2.39 -4.63 27.19
C TYR A 195 -2.22 -4.51 25.68
N PRO A 196 -3.14 -5.07 24.87
CA PRO A 196 -3.10 -5.02 23.42
C PRO A 196 -2.85 -3.64 22.81
N PRO A 197 -3.41 -2.52 23.37
CA PRO A 197 -3.13 -1.16 22.85
C PRO A 197 -1.65 -0.75 22.92
N TRP A 198 -0.83 -1.45 23.70
CA TRP A 198 0.60 -1.17 23.89
C TRP A 198 1.50 -1.99 22.96
N ARG A 199 0.92 -2.92 22.22
CA ARG A 199 1.62 -3.85 21.30
C ARG A 199 2.36 -3.12 20.17
N SER A 200 1.79 -2.04 19.67
CA SER A 200 2.33 -1.26 18.56
C SER A 200 3.57 -0.44 18.86
N SER A 201 3.87 -0.18 20.16
CA SER A 201 4.99 0.67 20.55
C SER A 201 6.28 -0.08 20.88
N THR A 202 6.21 -1.39 21.09
CA THR A 202 7.36 -2.18 21.55
C THR A 202 8.38 -2.43 20.44
N THR A 203 7.91 -2.56 19.22
CA THR A 203 8.76 -2.96 18.09
C THR A 203 9.66 -1.83 17.58
N ALA A 204 9.27 -0.56 17.82
CA ALA A 204 10.08 0.60 17.45
C ALA A 204 11.25 0.87 18.41
N ILE A 205 11.24 0.26 19.61
CA ILE A 205 12.22 0.51 20.67
C ILE A 205 13.27 -0.60 20.74
N LEU A 206 13.00 -1.78 20.15
CA LEU A 206 13.90 -2.94 20.19
C LEU A 206 14.98 -2.94 19.09
N SER A 207 15.04 -1.90 18.25
CA SER A 207 16.00 -1.76 17.13
C SER A 207 17.16 -0.79 17.40
N HIS A 208 17.46 -0.50 18.67
CA HIS A 208 18.68 0.26 19.08
C HIS A 208 19.53 -0.55 20.03
#